data_47f4bd5e0b43f8da6c4930fc57d3001d
#
_entry.id   47f4bd5e0b43f8da6c4930fc57d3001d
#
_cell.length_a   1.000
_cell.length_b   1.000
_cell.length_c   1.000
_cell.angle_alpha   90.00
_cell.angle_beta   90.00
_cell.angle_gamma   90.00
#
_symmetry.space_group_name_H-M   'P 1'
#
loop_
_entity.id
_entity.type
_entity.pdbx_description
1 polymer ?
#
loop_
_entity_poly.entity_id
_entity_poly.type
_entity_poly.pdbx_seq_one_letter_code
_entity_poly.pdbx_strand_id
1 'polypeptide(L)'
;RESLVKHLKEGTVDIALMEEYFIEDKEIKVIETEEYPFVVVAGTEINDYKELIDVPLLKRDTMLTNKYLDQFEKMIGFNLDKRISINGSIETMKNLIKNGLGFAVLPYYSVYEEVIKGTLNVIHSFDKSEDRFQIVLIRENEDKEGISKFVDFLKNYKLNRELFSEKKIR
;
A
#
# COMPACT_ATOMS: atom_id res chain seq x y z
N ARG A 1 11.40 -8.84 -4.27
CA ARG A 1 12.07 -7.54 -4.56
C ARG A 1 13.43 -7.77 -5.21
N GLU A 2 14.35 -8.48 -4.59
CA GLU A 2 15.63 -8.87 -5.21
C GLU A 2 15.44 -9.61 -6.54
N SER A 3 14.40 -10.43 -6.64
CA SER A 3 14.00 -11.10 -7.86
C SER A 3 13.65 -10.13 -8.99
N LEU A 4 13.00 -8.99 -8.72
CA LEU A 4 12.66 -8.00 -9.76
C LEU A 4 13.90 -7.29 -10.30
N VAL A 5 14.84 -6.91 -9.43
CA VAL A 5 16.13 -6.32 -9.87
C VAL A 5 16.91 -7.32 -10.71
N LYS A 6 16.90 -8.59 -10.33
CA LYS A 6 17.51 -9.68 -11.13
C LYS A 6 16.87 -9.76 -12.52
N HIS A 7 15.55 -9.77 -12.61
CA HIS A 7 14.83 -9.81 -13.89
C HIS A 7 15.11 -8.61 -14.79
N LEU A 8 15.27 -7.40 -14.19
CA LEU A 8 15.72 -6.23 -14.94
C LEU A 8 17.10 -6.44 -15.53
N LYS A 9 18.06 -6.94 -14.75
CA LYS A 9 19.43 -7.20 -15.22
C LYS A 9 19.52 -8.30 -16.26
N GLU A 10 18.68 -9.30 -16.16
CA GLU A 10 18.58 -10.40 -17.13
C GLU A 10 17.80 -9.97 -18.41
N GLY A 11 17.23 -8.78 -18.44
CA GLY A 11 16.46 -8.26 -19.56
C GLY A 11 15.12 -8.98 -19.77
N THR A 12 14.62 -9.71 -18.77
CA THR A 12 13.32 -10.39 -18.84
C THR A 12 12.16 -9.43 -18.54
N VAL A 13 12.46 -8.29 -17.92
CA VAL A 13 11.55 -7.15 -17.79
C VAL A 13 12.33 -5.87 -18.06
N ASP A 14 11.67 -4.86 -18.64
CA ASP A 14 12.27 -3.57 -18.95
C ASP A 14 12.09 -2.56 -17.80
N ILE A 15 10.97 -2.64 -17.09
CA ILE A 15 10.58 -1.73 -16.01
C ILE A 15 9.98 -2.56 -14.88
N ALA A 16 10.31 -2.20 -13.64
CA ALA A 16 9.62 -2.69 -12.46
C ALA A 16 8.98 -1.51 -11.71
N LEU A 17 7.75 -1.72 -11.23
CA LEU A 17 7.09 -0.81 -10.31
C LEU A 17 7.13 -1.44 -8.92
N MET A 18 7.73 -0.76 -7.98
CA MET A 18 8.00 -1.27 -6.63
C MET A 18 7.53 -0.28 -5.58
N GLU A 19 7.11 -0.78 -4.43
CA GLU A 19 7.06 0.02 -3.21
C GLU A 19 8.48 0.45 -2.85
N GLU A 20 8.63 1.58 -2.18
CA GLU A 20 9.93 2.14 -1.82
C GLU A 20 10.91 1.08 -1.30
N TYR A 21 12.06 1.01 -1.96
CA TYR A 21 13.14 0.09 -1.62
C TYR A 21 14.48 0.75 -1.96
N PHE A 22 15.40 0.66 -1.03
CA PHE A 22 16.75 1.19 -1.25
C PHE A 22 17.54 0.24 -2.15
N ILE A 23 17.96 0.73 -3.33
CA ILE A 23 18.74 -0.01 -4.31
C ILE A 23 20.07 0.71 -4.52
N GLU A 24 21.15 0.10 -4.02
CA GLU A 24 22.52 0.53 -4.31
C GLU A 24 23.08 -0.23 -5.52
N ASP A 25 22.73 0.20 -6.72
CA ASP A 25 23.22 -0.41 -7.93
C ASP A 25 23.41 0.65 -9.04
N LYS A 26 24.62 0.76 -9.56
CA LYS A 26 24.97 1.79 -10.56
C LYS A 26 24.28 1.59 -11.91
N GLU A 27 23.91 0.36 -12.23
CA GLU A 27 23.21 0.00 -13.48
C GLU A 27 21.71 0.31 -13.38
N ILE A 28 21.20 0.48 -12.18
CA ILE A 28 19.78 0.72 -11.91
C ILE A 28 19.50 2.22 -11.84
N LYS A 29 18.45 2.64 -12.51
CA LYS A 29 17.83 3.96 -12.35
C LYS A 29 16.58 3.78 -11.50
N VAL A 30 16.49 4.56 -10.45
CA VAL A 30 15.28 4.64 -9.60
C VAL A 30 14.64 6.01 -9.82
N ILE A 31 13.35 6.01 -10.09
CA ILE A 31 12.54 7.20 -10.29
C ILE A 31 11.39 7.14 -9.30
N GLU A 32 11.30 8.12 -8.41
CA GLU A 32 10.22 8.23 -7.46
C GLU A 32 8.94 8.72 -8.14
N THR A 33 7.83 8.15 -7.71
CA THR A 33 6.50 8.55 -8.18
C THR A 33 5.76 9.31 -7.08
N GLU A 34 4.46 9.44 -7.25
CA GLU A 34 3.57 10.06 -6.28
C GLU A 34 3.48 9.22 -4.99
N GLU A 35 3.37 9.90 -3.85
CA GLU A 35 3.09 9.30 -2.56
C GLU A 35 1.70 8.64 -2.54
N TYR A 36 1.57 7.56 -1.78
CA TYR A 36 0.28 6.93 -1.53
C TYR A 36 0.07 6.73 -0.03
N PRO A 37 -1.12 7.06 0.51
CA PRO A 37 -1.40 6.85 1.90
C PRO A 37 -1.68 5.39 2.22
N PHE A 38 -1.39 5.00 3.46
CA PHE A 38 -1.93 3.79 4.06
C PHE A 38 -3.22 4.10 4.80
N VAL A 39 -4.10 3.11 4.89
CA VAL A 39 -5.37 3.20 5.60
C VAL A 39 -5.62 1.95 6.44
N VAL A 40 -6.34 2.12 7.53
CA VAL A 40 -6.95 1.01 8.27
C VAL A 40 -8.35 0.82 7.72
N VAL A 41 -8.67 -0.39 7.27
CA VAL A 41 -9.96 -0.70 6.63
C VAL A 41 -10.64 -1.92 7.25
N ALA A 42 -11.97 -1.88 7.33
CA ALA A 42 -12.83 -3.00 7.71
C ALA A 42 -14.01 -3.16 6.76
N GLY A 43 -14.62 -4.34 6.74
CA GLY A 43 -15.87 -4.60 6.00
C GLY A 43 -17.11 -4.04 6.69
N THR A 44 -17.01 -3.76 7.99
CA THR A 44 -18.08 -3.18 8.80
C THR A 44 -17.72 -1.75 9.22
N GLU A 45 -18.72 -0.93 9.50
CA GLU A 45 -18.52 0.38 10.08
C GLU A 45 -18.00 0.24 11.52
N ILE A 46 -16.97 1.00 11.86
CA ILE A 46 -16.39 1.08 13.21
C ILE A 46 -16.58 2.51 13.69
N ASN A 47 -17.25 2.70 14.79
CA ASN A 47 -17.55 4.03 15.35
C ASN A 47 -16.65 4.42 16.52
N ASP A 48 -16.07 3.44 17.20
CA ASP A 48 -15.08 3.62 18.28
C ASP A 48 -13.93 2.63 18.07
N TYR A 49 -12.69 3.10 18.17
CA TYR A 49 -11.50 2.24 18.04
C TYR A 49 -11.48 1.06 19.03
N LYS A 50 -12.15 1.18 20.18
CA LYS A 50 -12.27 0.09 21.17
C LYS A 50 -12.98 -1.13 20.62
N GLU A 51 -13.85 -0.97 19.62
CA GLU A 51 -14.48 -2.09 18.94
C GLU A 51 -13.46 -3.02 18.27
N LEU A 52 -12.28 -2.49 17.88
CA LEU A 52 -11.19 -3.24 17.27
C LEU A 52 -10.52 -4.24 18.21
N ILE A 53 -10.70 -4.12 19.53
CA ILE A 53 -10.12 -5.04 20.51
C ILE A 53 -10.65 -6.47 20.27
N ASP A 54 -11.89 -6.58 19.83
CA ASP A 54 -12.54 -7.87 19.61
C ASP A 54 -12.52 -8.35 18.15
N VAL A 55 -12.11 -7.49 17.23
CA VAL A 55 -12.03 -7.78 15.79
C VAL A 55 -10.60 -8.27 15.42
N PRO A 56 -10.45 -9.38 14.70
CA PRO A 56 -9.12 -9.83 14.28
C PRO A 56 -8.42 -8.84 13.34
N LEU A 57 -7.17 -8.52 13.64
CA LEU A 57 -6.26 -7.83 12.73
C LEU A 57 -5.69 -8.84 11.74
N LEU A 58 -6.02 -8.70 10.49
CA LEU A 58 -5.44 -9.48 9.40
C LEU A 58 -4.13 -8.81 8.96
N LYS A 59 -3.01 -9.46 9.17
CA LYS A 59 -1.68 -8.89 8.99
C LYS A 59 -0.92 -9.57 7.87
N ARG A 60 -0.36 -8.77 6.96
CA ARG A 60 0.75 -9.19 6.09
C ARG A 60 2.05 -8.80 6.76
N ASP A 61 2.99 -9.71 6.81
CA ASP A 61 4.29 -9.42 7.44
C ASP A 61 5.20 -8.68 6.46
N THR A 62 4.93 -7.40 6.27
CA THR A 62 5.78 -6.47 5.51
C THR A 62 6.27 -5.35 6.41
N MET A 63 7.43 -4.78 6.07
CA MET A 63 8.01 -3.68 6.84
C MET A 63 7.05 -2.47 6.92
N LEU A 64 6.41 -2.12 5.80
CA LEU A 64 5.47 -1.00 5.74
C LEU A 64 4.21 -1.27 6.58
N THR A 65 3.62 -2.45 6.46
CA THR A 65 2.45 -2.81 7.29
C THR A 65 2.78 -2.72 8.78
N ASN A 66 3.95 -3.20 9.19
CA ASN A 66 4.39 -3.11 10.59
C ASN A 66 4.58 -1.66 11.04
N LYS A 67 5.24 -0.82 10.22
CA LYS A 67 5.43 0.62 10.49
C LYS A 67 4.11 1.31 10.80
N TYR A 68 3.11 1.15 9.93
CA TYR A 68 1.81 1.82 10.09
C TYR A 68 0.96 1.20 11.20
N LEU A 69 1.07 -0.10 11.44
CA LEU A 69 0.41 -0.75 12.57
C LEU A 69 0.93 -0.19 13.90
N ASP A 70 2.24 -0.08 14.06
CA ASP A 70 2.85 0.49 15.26
C ASP A 70 2.43 1.95 15.49
N GLN A 71 2.30 2.73 14.43
CA GLN A 71 1.77 4.10 14.51
C GLN A 71 0.31 4.11 14.95
N PHE A 72 -0.51 3.21 14.39
CA PHE A 72 -1.93 3.12 14.73
C PHE A 72 -2.14 2.72 16.18
N GLU A 73 -1.46 1.68 16.68
CA GLU A 73 -1.53 1.24 18.07
C GLU A 73 -1.11 2.34 19.05
N LYS A 74 -0.05 3.09 18.73
CA LYS A 74 0.36 4.26 19.53
C LYS A 74 -0.71 5.34 19.56
N MET A 75 -1.37 5.59 18.44
CA MET A 75 -2.42 6.61 18.34
C MET A 75 -3.66 6.22 19.14
N ILE A 76 -4.12 4.96 19.04
CA ILE A 76 -5.32 4.49 19.74
C ILE A 76 -5.06 4.19 21.23
N GLY A 77 -3.78 4.04 21.63
CA GLY A 77 -3.37 3.86 23.02
C GLY A 77 -3.47 2.44 23.57
N PHE A 78 -3.68 1.45 22.71
CA PHE A 78 -3.71 0.03 23.10
C PHE A 78 -3.19 -0.88 21.97
N ASN A 79 -2.79 -2.11 22.34
CA ASN A 79 -2.32 -3.11 21.40
C ASN A 79 -3.47 -3.92 20.80
N LEU A 80 -3.31 -4.29 19.55
CA LEU A 80 -4.24 -5.14 18.80
C LEU A 80 -3.73 -6.60 18.87
N ASP A 81 -4.14 -7.32 19.90
CA ASP A 81 -3.56 -8.64 20.21
C ASP A 81 -4.13 -9.79 19.38
N LYS A 82 -5.37 -9.64 18.87
CA LYS A 82 -5.99 -10.65 17.99
C LYS A 82 -5.45 -10.53 16.57
N ARG A 83 -4.25 -11.07 16.33
CA ARG A 83 -3.54 -10.98 15.03
C ARG A 83 -3.60 -12.31 14.29
N ILE A 84 -3.96 -12.25 13.01
CA ILE A 84 -3.92 -13.38 12.08
C ILE A 84 -2.97 -13.04 10.95
N SER A 85 -1.84 -13.76 10.87
CA SER A 85 -0.88 -13.59 9.79
C SER A 85 -1.40 -14.25 8.51
N ILE A 86 -1.46 -13.48 7.43
CA ILE A 86 -1.93 -13.92 6.14
C ILE A 86 -0.77 -13.94 5.15
N ASN A 87 -0.46 -15.12 4.64
CA ASN A 87 0.47 -15.28 3.51
C ASN A 87 -0.34 -15.33 2.22
N GLY A 88 -0.67 -14.18 1.69
CA GLY A 88 -1.52 -14.06 0.50
C GLY A 88 -1.39 -12.71 -0.18
N SER A 89 -2.12 -12.55 -1.29
CA SER A 89 -2.19 -11.29 -2.02
C SER A 89 -3.04 -10.25 -1.26
N ILE A 90 -2.93 -8.98 -1.66
CA ILE A 90 -3.83 -7.92 -1.18
C ILE A 90 -5.29 -8.27 -1.51
N GLU A 91 -5.56 -8.87 -2.66
CA GLU A 91 -6.91 -9.32 -3.04
C GLU A 91 -7.47 -10.36 -2.07
N THR A 92 -6.65 -11.30 -1.61
CA THR A 92 -7.04 -12.25 -0.57
C THR A 92 -7.43 -11.51 0.71
N MET A 93 -6.62 -10.55 1.15
CA MET A 93 -6.91 -9.73 2.32
C MET A 93 -8.24 -8.97 2.17
N LYS A 94 -8.44 -8.28 1.06
CA LYS A 94 -9.68 -7.54 0.77
C LYS A 94 -10.92 -8.44 0.86
N ASN A 95 -10.84 -9.63 0.29
CA ASN A 95 -11.95 -10.59 0.32
C ASN A 95 -12.27 -11.06 1.74
N LEU A 96 -11.26 -11.32 2.57
CA LEU A 96 -11.46 -11.68 3.97
C LEU A 96 -12.13 -10.53 4.75
N ILE A 97 -11.65 -9.30 4.57
CA ILE A 97 -12.19 -8.11 5.25
C ILE A 97 -13.63 -7.85 4.81
N LYS A 98 -13.93 -7.89 3.51
CA LYS A 98 -15.30 -7.72 2.98
C LYS A 98 -16.29 -8.73 3.56
N ASN A 99 -15.83 -9.92 3.90
CA ASN A 99 -16.65 -10.94 4.54
C ASN A 99 -16.70 -10.84 6.10
N GLY A 100 -16.22 -9.72 6.65
CA GLY A 100 -16.30 -9.47 8.10
C GLY A 100 -15.33 -10.28 8.96
N LEU A 101 -14.29 -10.86 8.36
CA LEU A 101 -13.32 -11.69 9.07
C LEU A 101 -12.24 -10.90 9.82
N GLY A 102 -12.31 -9.57 9.75
CA GLY A 102 -11.36 -8.72 10.44
C GLY A 102 -11.19 -7.36 9.78
N PHE A 103 -10.10 -6.70 10.14
CA PHE A 103 -9.64 -5.44 9.54
C PHE A 103 -8.15 -5.52 9.20
N ALA A 104 -7.65 -4.60 8.40
CA ALA A 104 -6.25 -4.57 8.02
C ALA A 104 -5.73 -3.16 7.77
N VAL A 105 -4.39 -3.03 7.80
CA VAL A 105 -3.64 -1.86 7.32
C VAL A 105 -3.19 -2.15 5.89
N LEU A 106 -3.69 -1.36 4.93
CA LEU A 106 -3.44 -1.54 3.50
C LEU A 106 -3.12 -0.20 2.83
N PRO A 107 -2.36 -0.21 1.72
CA PRO A 107 -2.19 0.99 0.90
C PRO A 107 -3.53 1.37 0.27
N TYR A 108 -3.88 2.66 0.31
CA TYR A 108 -5.19 3.14 -0.15
C TYR A 108 -5.48 2.82 -1.62
N TYR A 109 -4.48 2.93 -2.50
CA TYR A 109 -4.66 2.59 -3.90
C TYR A 109 -5.19 1.17 -4.12
N SER A 110 -4.90 0.25 -3.20
CA SER A 110 -5.32 -1.15 -3.31
C SER A 110 -6.77 -1.40 -2.91
N VAL A 111 -7.37 -0.49 -2.17
CA VAL A 111 -8.74 -0.59 -1.62
C VAL A 111 -9.67 0.52 -2.13
N TYR A 112 -9.16 1.39 -2.99
CA TYR A 112 -9.87 2.56 -3.51
C TYR A 112 -11.25 2.24 -4.07
N GLU A 113 -11.35 1.22 -4.94
CA GLU A 113 -12.63 0.84 -5.54
C GLU A 113 -13.64 0.34 -4.51
N GLU A 114 -13.20 -0.46 -3.55
CA GLU A 114 -14.05 -1.00 -2.50
C GLU A 114 -14.57 0.10 -1.57
N VAL A 115 -13.72 1.08 -1.27
CA VAL A 115 -14.10 2.23 -0.44
C VAL A 115 -15.13 3.08 -1.16
N ILE A 116 -14.94 3.38 -2.45
CA ILE A 116 -15.93 4.14 -3.24
C ILE A 116 -17.26 3.39 -3.38
N LYS A 117 -17.19 2.08 -3.60
CA LYS A 117 -18.39 1.21 -3.67
C LYS A 117 -19.07 1.00 -2.32
N GLY A 118 -18.45 1.46 -1.21
CA GLY A 118 -18.95 1.27 0.16
C GLY A 118 -18.89 -0.17 0.66
N THR A 119 -18.08 -1.02 0.04
CA THR A 119 -17.89 -2.42 0.47
C THR A 119 -16.76 -2.58 1.47
N LEU A 120 -15.91 -1.55 1.61
CA LEU A 120 -14.94 -1.39 2.68
C LEU A 120 -15.08 0.01 3.28
N ASN A 121 -14.91 0.10 4.60
CA ASN A 121 -14.93 1.34 5.35
C ASN A 121 -13.50 1.70 5.78
N VAL A 122 -13.10 2.96 5.55
CA VAL A 122 -11.86 3.49 6.10
C VAL A 122 -12.10 3.86 7.56
N ILE A 123 -11.37 3.21 8.46
CA ILE A 123 -11.39 3.44 9.91
C ILE A 123 -10.43 4.56 10.27
N HIS A 124 -9.27 4.58 9.62
CA HIS A 124 -8.23 5.57 9.83
C HIS A 124 -7.42 5.77 8.56
N SER A 125 -6.99 7.00 8.31
CA SER A 125 -6.07 7.36 7.23
C SER A 125 -4.81 7.97 7.82
N PHE A 126 -3.65 7.54 7.34
CA PHE A 126 -2.38 8.13 7.71
C PHE A 126 -2.08 9.32 6.79
N ASP A 127 -2.35 10.53 7.26
CA ASP A 127 -2.32 11.78 6.48
C ASP A 127 -0.95 12.15 5.90
N LYS A 128 0.11 11.55 6.42
CA LYS A 128 1.49 11.78 5.97
C LYS A 128 2.15 10.44 5.69
N SER A 129 1.79 9.86 4.57
CA SER A 129 2.58 8.76 4.02
C SER A 129 3.74 9.36 3.24
N GLU A 130 4.95 9.04 3.64
CA GLU A 130 6.17 9.31 2.85
C GLU A 130 6.45 8.17 1.87
N ASP A 131 5.61 7.13 1.88
CA ASP A 131 5.80 5.95 1.07
C ASP A 131 5.35 6.20 -0.37
N ARG A 132 6.18 5.78 -1.31
CA ARG A 132 6.03 6.02 -2.74
C ARG A 132 6.22 4.73 -3.52
N PHE A 133 5.65 4.69 -4.69
CA PHE A 133 6.12 3.75 -5.70
C PHE A 133 7.43 4.26 -6.30
N GLN A 134 8.27 3.32 -6.66
CA GLN A 134 9.47 3.57 -7.43
C GLN A 134 9.37 2.86 -8.77
N ILE A 135 9.64 3.60 -9.84
CA ILE A 135 9.88 3.02 -11.16
C ILE A 135 11.35 2.67 -11.21
N VAL A 136 11.64 1.43 -11.48
CA VAL A 136 13.01 0.88 -11.49
C VAL A 136 13.29 0.30 -12.87
N LEU A 137 14.37 0.70 -13.48
CA LEU A 137 14.79 0.26 -14.82
C LEU A 137 16.31 0.24 -14.95
N ILE A 138 16.80 -0.44 -15.99
CA ILE A 138 18.23 -0.34 -16.35
C ILE A 138 18.52 1.06 -16.87
N ARG A 139 19.54 1.71 -16.33
CA ARG A 139 19.89 3.11 -16.62
C ARG A 139 20.11 3.37 -18.12
N GLU A 140 20.79 2.46 -18.80
CA GLU A 140 21.04 2.57 -20.25
C GLU A 140 19.77 2.49 -21.10
N ASN A 141 18.67 2.02 -20.54
CA ASN A 141 17.39 1.89 -21.23
C ASN A 141 16.47 3.10 -21.01
N GLU A 142 16.86 4.08 -20.19
CA GLU A 142 16.01 5.21 -19.81
C GLU A 142 15.50 6.00 -21.04
N ASP A 143 16.35 6.19 -22.04
CA ASP A 143 16.03 6.98 -23.24
C ASP A 143 15.38 6.17 -24.37
N LYS A 144 15.16 4.89 -24.21
CA LYS A 144 14.42 4.10 -25.21
C LYS A 144 12.99 4.63 -25.31
N GLU A 145 12.54 4.93 -26.53
CA GLU A 145 11.26 5.62 -26.79
C GLU A 145 10.06 5.02 -26.07
N GLY A 146 9.89 3.71 -26.12
CA GLY A 146 8.78 3.02 -25.44
C GLY A 146 8.87 3.11 -23.92
N ILE A 147 10.09 3.01 -23.36
CA ILE A 147 10.35 3.09 -21.92
C ILE A 147 10.13 4.52 -21.42
N SER A 148 10.70 5.52 -22.09
CA SER A 148 10.55 6.92 -21.68
C SER A 148 9.10 7.37 -21.69
N LYS A 149 8.33 7.04 -22.72
CA LYS A 149 6.88 7.33 -22.78
C LYS A 149 6.09 6.66 -21.63
N PHE A 150 6.42 5.41 -21.32
CA PHE A 150 5.75 4.70 -20.24
C PHE A 150 6.12 5.27 -18.86
N VAL A 151 7.39 5.62 -18.66
CA VAL A 151 7.87 6.29 -17.44
C VAL A 151 7.17 7.65 -17.26
N ASP A 152 7.05 8.44 -18.32
CA ASP A 152 6.35 9.73 -18.29
C ASP A 152 4.85 9.55 -17.97
N PHE A 153 4.22 8.53 -18.52
CA PHE A 153 2.85 8.19 -18.17
C PHE A 153 2.73 7.86 -16.68
N LEU A 154 3.59 6.99 -16.13
CA LEU A 154 3.55 6.60 -14.71
C LEU A 154 3.83 7.78 -13.77
N LYS A 155 4.78 8.67 -14.12
CA LYS A 155 5.07 9.88 -13.32
C LYS A 155 3.88 10.83 -13.24
N ASN A 156 3.09 10.89 -14.31
CA ASN A 156 1.92 11.78 -14.41
C ASN A 156 0.62 11.08 -13.99
N TYR A 157 0.66 9.77 -13.75
CA TYR A 157 -0.50 9.03 -13.28
C TYR A 157 -0.79 9.40 -11.82
N LYS A 158 -1.88 10.12 -11.63
CA LYS A 158 -2.35 10.52 -10.29
C LYS A 158 -3.52 9.65 -9.88
N LEU A 159 -3.37 8.97 -8.75
CA LEU A 159 -4.53 8.44 -8.05
C LEU A 159 -5.39 9.63 -7.60
N ASN A 160 -6.66 9.62 -8.00
CA ASN A 160 -7.57 10.74 -7.75
C ASN A 160 -7.74 10.95 -6.23
N ARG A 161 -7.11 12.00 -5.67
CA ARG A 161 -7.06 12.29 -4.23
C ARG A 161 -8.31 12.98 -3.69
N GLU A 162 -9.18 13.49 -4.57
CA GLU A 162 -10.33 14.33 -4.17
C GLU A 162 -11.41 13.59 -3.37
N LEU A 163 -11.25 12.30 -3.14
CA LEU A 163 -12.24 11.45 -2.49
C LEU A 163 -11.96 11.15 -1.02
N PHE A 164 -10.89 11.69 -0.43
CA PHE A 164 -10.67 11.67 1.01
C PHE A 164 -11.48 12.78 1.69
N SER A 165 -12.78 12.66 1.73
CA SER A 165 -13.57 13.34 2.74
C SER A 165 -13.45 12.55 4.04
N GLU A 166 -12.62 13.04 4.95
CA GLU A 166 -12.40 12.46 6.26
C GLU A 166 -13.71 12.29 7.03
N LYS A 167 -14.21 11.07 7.15
CA LYS A 167 -15.01 10.73 8.32
C LYS A 167 -14.04 10.58 9.48
N LYS A 168 -13.89 11.61 10.30
CA LYS A 168 -13.14 11.50 11.57
C LYS A 168 -13.90 10.56 12.49
N ILE A 169 -13.36 9.37 12.67
CA ILE A 169 -13.78 8.47 13.75
C ILE A 169 -13.27 9.09 15.05
N ARG A 170 -14.13 9.15 16.05
CA ARG A 170 -13.83 9.72 17.39
C ARG A 170 -13.31 8.63 18.31
#